data_e49ac3c59125fb556921636523ac13e2
#
_entry.id   e49ac3c59125fb556921636523ac13e2
#
_cell.length_a   1.000
_cell.length_b   1.000
_cell.length_c   1.000
_cell.angle_alpha   90.00
_cell.angle_beta   90.00
_cell.angle_gamma   90.00
#
_symmetry.space_group_name_H-M   'P 1'
#
loop_
_entity.id
_entity.type
_entity.pdbx_description
1 polymer ?
#
loop_
_entity_poly.entity_id
_entity_poly.type
_entity_poly.pdbx_seq_one_letter_code
_entity_poly.pdbx_strand_id
1 'polypeptide(L)'
;IQEVSKLSWRAIQKDYSLDKYEEELEKIANGKHYYKDWIIAIGAGLACGGFCIQFGCDWTAFFYASIAAILGNRLRMFLNHSGSNLYANFAVAAFVSTILAWLSSFLSTPTVQAALPEFLRPILFTETPWHPLLACALYIVPGVPLINAVNDLLDNHINTGLVRAMNTLL
;
A
#
# COMPACT_ATOMS: atom_id res chain seq x y z
N ILE A 1 3.73 -11.06 -11.59
CA ILE A 1 4.26 -12.28 -10.93
C ILE A 1 3.22 -13.42 -10.98
N GLN A 2 1.98 -13.23 -10.53
CA GLN A 2 0.95 -14.29 -10.55
C GLN A 2 0.66 -14.85 -11.96
N GLU A 3 0.59 -14.00 -12.97
CA GLU A 3 0.32 -14.44 -14.35
C GLU A 3 1.49 -15.26 -14.92
N VAL A 4 2.73 -14.86 -14.61
CA VAL A 4 3.92 -15.63 -15.01
C VAL A 4 3.94 -17.00 -14.32
N SER A 5 3.61 -17.05 -13.03
CA SER A 5 3.50 -18.33 -12.30
C SER A 5 2.42 -19.23 -12.90
N LYS A 6 1.24 -18.70 -13.23
CA LYS A 6 0.18 -19.44 -13.91
C LYS A 6 0.59 -19.89 -15.31
N LEU A 7 1.36 -19.07 -16.04
CA LEU A 7 1.88 -19.45 -17.35
C LEU A 7 2.85 -20.63 -17.24
N SER A 8 3.78 -20.58 -16.28
CA SER A 8 4.73 -21.67 -16.04
C SER A 8 4.02 -22.99 -15.73
N TRP A 9 2.99 -22.96 -14.88
CA TRP A 9 2.16 -24.15 -14.62
C TRP A 9 1.45 -24.67 -15.87
N ARG A 10 0.84 -23.78 -16.67
CA ARG A 10 0.19 -24.15 -17.92
C ARG A 10 1.18 -24.71 -18.94
N ALA A 11 2.39 -24.14 -19.02
CA ALA A 11 3.42 -24.61 -19.94
C ALA A 11 3.87 -26.04 -19.63
N ILE A 12 4.03 -26.38 -18.34
CA ILE A 12 4.37 -27.74 -17.90
C ILE A 12 3.23 -28.71 -18.19
N GLN A 13 1.97 -28.33 -17.91
CA GLN A 13 0.82 -29.22 -18.09
C GLN A 13 0.48 -29.49 -19.56
N LYS A 14 0.74 -28.52 -20.45
CA LYS A 14 0.34 -28.56 -21.87
C LYS A 14 1.51 -28.72 -22.82
N ASP A 15 2.71 -28.95 -22.31
CA ASP A 15 3.95 -29.13 -23.07
C ASP A 15 4.14 -28.04 -24.16
N TYR A 16 4.19 -26.77 -23.72
CA TYR A 16 4.34 -25.63 -24.62
C TYR A 16 5.70 -25.68 -25.30
N SER A 17 5.72 -25.38 -26.63
CA SER A 17 6.98 -25.07 -27.32
C SER A 17 7.57 -23.76 -26.78
N LEU A 18 8.90 -23.60 -26.89
CA LEU A 18 9.61 -22.40 -26.48
C LEU A 18 9.02 -21.13 -27.09
N ASP A 19 8.73 -21.14 -28.40
CA ASP A 19 8.16 -20.00 -29.12
C ASP A 19 6.80 -19.59 -28.55
N LYS A 20 5.96 -20.57 -28.21
CA LYS A 20 4.66 -20.33 -27.62
C LYS A 20 4.75 -19.78 -26.20
N TYR A 21 5.74 -20.22 -25.44
CA TYR A 21 6.00 -19.74 -24.10
C TYR A 21 6.48 -18.27 -24.13
N GLU A 22 7.39 -17.92 -25.05
CA GLU A 22 7.85 -16.56 -25.27
C GLU A 22 6.72 -15.63 -25.68
N GLU A 23 5.87 -16.03 -26.64
CA GLU A 23 4.71 -15.24 -27.08
C GLU A 23 3.74 -14.92 -25.93
N GLU A 24 3.43 -15.92 -25.09
CA GLU A 24 2.56 -15.72 -23.93
C GLU A 24 3.23 -14.87 -22.85
N LEU A 25 4.54 -14.97 -22.68
CA LEU A 25 5.31 -14.16 -21.75
C LEU A 25 5.37 -12.68 -22.19
N GLU A 26 5.56 -12.43 -23.49
CA GLU A 26 5.47 -11.08 -24.05
C GLU A 26 4.07 -10.47 -23.90
N LYS A 27 3.01 -11.24 -24.08
CA LYS A 27 1.63 -10.80 -23.82
C LYS A 27 1.43 -10.36 -22.37
N ILE A 28 2.02 -11.10 -21.42
CA ILE A 28 1.96 -10.75 -20.00
C ILE A 28 2.80 -9.51 -19.70
N ALA A 29 4.01 -9.40 -20.29
CA ALA A 29 4.91 -8.26 -20.09
C ALA A 29 4.33 -6.96 -20.66
N ASN A 30 3.67 -7.03 -21.82
CA ASN A 30 3.05 -5.89 -22.48
C ASN A 30 1.59 -5.66 -22.04
N GLY A 31 1.07 -6.51 -21.15
CA GLY A 31 -0.30 -6.42 -20.62
C GLY A 31 -0.52 -5.12 -19.86
N LYS A 32 -1.59 -4.40 -20.19
CA LYS A 32 -2.01 -3.21 -19.43
C LYS A 32 -2.36 -3.61 -17.99
N HIS A 33 -2.02 -2.75 -17.04
CA HIS A 33 -2.43 -2.91 -15.64
C HIS A 33 -3.94 -3.18 -15.56
N TYR A 34 -4.32 -4.25 -14.83
CA TYR A 34 -5.69 -4.72 -14.74
C TYR A 34 -6.61 -3.71 -14.02
N TYR A 35 -6.03 -2.96 -13.08
CA TYR A 35 -6.75 -1.95 -12.30
C TYR A 35 -6.24 -0.55 -12.60
N LYS A 36 -7.19 0.40 -12.64
CA LYS A 36 -6.86 1.82 -12.73
C LYS A 36 -6.18 2.28 -11.43
N ASP A 37 -5.24 3.20 -11.54
CA ASP A 37 -4.46 3.71 -10.41
C ASP A 37 -5.30 4.21 -9.23
N TRP A 38 -6.47 4.79 -9.51
CA TRP A 38 -7.35 5.28 -8.46
C TRP A 38 -7.99 4.14 -7.63
N ILE A 39 -8.27 2.98 -8.25
CA ILE A 39 -8.80 1.80 -7.56
C ILE A 39 -7.73 1.24 -6.60
N ILE A 40 -6.48 1.19 -7.07
CA ILE A 40 -5.33 0.75 -6.25
C ILE A 40 -5.14 1.71 -5.07
N ALA A 41 -5.23 3.02 -5.32
CA ALA A 41 -5.08 4.03 -4.26
C ALA A 41 -6.18 3.91 -3.20
N ILE A 42 -7.45 3.73 -3.61
CA ILE A 42 -8.56 3.52 -2.67
C ILE A 42 -8.37 2.23 -1.89
N GLY A 43 -8.03 1.12 -2.55
CA GLY A 43 -7.77 -0.16 -1.87
C GLY A 43 -6.66 -0.05 -0.83
N ALA A 44 -5.55 0.62 -1.15
CA ALA A 44 -4.46 0.88 -0.22
C ALA A 44 -4.90 1.75 0.96
N GLY A 45 -5.69 2.80 0.69
CA GLY A 45 -6.21 3.66 1.75
C GLY A 45 -7.15 2.94 2.70
N LEU A 46 -8.08 2.15 2.19
CA LEU A 46 -8.99 1.35 3.01
C LEU A 46 -8.23 0.29 3.84
N ALA A 47 -7.18 -0.30 3.28
CA ALA A 47 -6.31 -1.21 4.03
C ALA A 47 -5.60 -0.50 5.19
N CYS A 48 -5.04 0.70 4.96
CA CYS A 48 -4.42 1.51 6.01
C CYS A 48 -5.41 1.90 7.10
N GLY A 49 -6.63 2.29 6.74
CA GLY A 49 -7.71 2.55 7.69
C GLY A 49 -8.08 1.28 8.49
N GLY A 50 -8.16 0.12 7.83
CA GLY A 50 -8.40 -1.16 8.51
C GLY A 50 -7.33 -1.48 9.56
N PHE A 51 -6.06 -1.22 9.26
CA PHE A 51 -4.99 -1.33 10.27
C PHE A 51 -5.16 -0.33 11.40
N CYS A 52 -5.64 0.89 11.12
CA CYS A 52 -5.94 1.86 12.16
C CYS A 52 -6.95 1.30 13.18
N ILE A 53 -8.04 0.68 12.70
CA ILE A 53 -9.02 0.00 13.56
C ILE A 53 -8.39 -1.15 14.35
N GLN A 54 -7.52 -1.95 13.72
CA GLN A 54 -6.80 -3.03 14.42
C GLN A 54 -5.91 -2.51 15.57
N PHE A 55 -5.41 -1.30 15.47
CA PHE A 55 -4.66 -0.63 16.53
C PHE A 55 -5.56 -0.01 17.62
N GLY A 56 -6.86 -0.24 17.56
CA GLY A 56 -7.82 0.22 18.55
C GLY A 56 -8.33 1.65 18.34
N CYS A 57 -8.30 2.14 17.10
CA CYS A 57 -8.77 3.48 16.76
C CYS A 57 -10.27 3.53 16.52
N ASP A 58 -10.81 4.74 16.63
CA ASP A 58 -12.20 5.03 16.30
C ASP A 58 -12.43 5.18 14.78
N TRP A 59 -13.69 5.25 14.37
CA TRP A 59 -14.07 5.40 12.96
C TRP A 59 -13.58 6.69 12.32
N THR A 60 -13.49 7.77 13.08
CA THR A 60 -12.96 9.05 12.59
C THR A 60 -11.50 8.93 12.24
N ALA A 61 -10.70 8.28 13.09
CA ALA A 61 -9.30 7.98 12.82
C ALA A 61 -9.12 7.07 11.60
N PHE A 62 -10.02 6.10 11.38
CA PHE A 62 -10.07 5.28 10.17
C PHE A 62 -10.16 6.13 8.91
N PHE A 63 -11.08 7.10 8.87
CA PHE A 63 -11.24 7.97 7.71
C PHE A 63 -10.02 8.87 7.51
N TYR A 64 -9.43 9.40 8.58
CA TYR A 64 -8.22 10.20 8.49
C TYR A 64 -7.05 9.42 7.92
N ALA A 65 -6.78 8.21 8.43
CA ALA A 65 -5.74 7.33 7.92
C ALA A 65 -6.00 6.93 6.46
N SER A 66 -7.24 6.58 6.11
CA SER A 66 -7.62 6.18 4.75
C SER A 66 -7.41 7.31 3.75
N ILE A 67 -7.88 8.53 4.04
CA ILE A 67 -7.74 9.69 3.14
C ILE A 67 -6.27 10.06 2.98
N ALA A 68 -5.50 10.14 4.07
CA ALA A 68 -4.08 10.43 4.01
C ALA A 68 -3.30 9.40 3.18
N ALA A 69 -3.62 8.11 3.35
CA ALA A 69 -3.01 7.02 2.57
C ALA A 69 -3.41 7.05 1.09
N ILE A 70 -4.67 7.35 0.75
CA ILE A 70 -5.12 7.50 -0.64
C ILE A 70 -4.32 8.60 -1.34
N LEU A 71 -4.23 9.78 -0.72
CA LEU A 71 -3.53 10.93 -1.29
C LEU A 71 -2.03 10.65 -1.44
N GLY A 72 -1.39 10.09 -0.41
CA GLY A 72 0.02 9.73 -0.46
C GLY A 72 0.32 8.65 -1.51
N ASN A 73 -0.51 7.62 -1.62
CA ASN A 73 -0.33 6.59 -2.63
C ASN A 73 -0.55 7.14 -4.06
N ARG A 74 -1.51 8.04 -4.24
CA ARG A 74 -1.69 8.76 -5.52
C ARG A 74 -0.47 9.58 -5.89
N LEU A 75 0.08 10.32 -4.94
CA LEU A 75 1.31 11.08 -5.14
C LEU A 75 2.48 10.17 -5.53
N ARG A 76 2.65 9.04 -4.84
CA ARG A 76 3.68 8.04 -5.18
C ARG A 76 3.55 7.55 -6.62
N MET A 77 2.33 7.18 -7.03
CA MET A 77 2.08 6.73 -8.40
C MET A 77 2.39 7.82 -9.42
N PHE A 78 2.00 9.04 -9.16
CA PHE A 78 2.31 10.19 -10.02
C PHE A 78 3.82 10.40 -10.16
N LEU A 79 4.57 10.39 -9.05
CA LEU A 79 6.02 10.55 -9.06
C LEU A 79 6.71 9.38 -9.80
N ASN A 80 6.22 8.16 -9.66
CA ASN A 80 6.76 7.00 -10.38
C ASN A 80 6.60 7.13 -11.90
N HIS A 81 5.49 7.70 -12.38
CA HIS A 81 5.30 7.97 -13.81
C HIS A 81 6.25 9.06 -14.34
N SER A 82 6.73 9.94 -13.48
CA SER A 82 7.68 11.01 -13.85
C SER A 82 9.14 10.52 -13.97
N GLY A 83 9.41 9.24 -13.80
CA GLY A 83 10.76 8.66 -13.93
C GLY A 83 11.72 9.00 -12.78
N SER A 84 11.21 9.50 -11.66
CA SER A 84 12.01 9.81 -10.47
C SER A 84 12.50 8.55 -9.74
N ASN A 85 13.49 8.71 -8.86
CA ASN A 85 14.03 7.62 -8.07
C ASN A 85 12.93 6.99 -7.18
N LEU A 86 12.78 5.66 -7.29
CA LEU A 86 11.74 4.89 -6.61
C LEU A 86 11.77 5.10 -5.08
N TYR A 87 12.96 5.07 -4.48
CA TYR A 87 13.10 5.24 -3.01
C TYR A 87 12.74 6.66 -2.56
N ALA A 88 13.14 7.67 -3.34
CA ALA A 88 12.76 9.05 -3.08
C ALA A 88 11.23 9.24 -3.16
N ASN A 89 10.59 8.60 -4.13
CA ASN A 89 9.13 8.66 -4.29
C ASN A 89 8.39 8.04 -3.10
N PHE A 90 8.92 6.93 -2.57
CA PHE A 90 8.39 6.33 -1.34
C PHE A 90 8.55 7.26 -0.13
N ALA A 91 9.73 7.83 0.06
CA ALA A 91 10.00 8.73 1.17
C ALA A 91 9.11 9.99 1.13
N VAL A 92 8.98 10.61 -0.05
CA VAL A 92 8.13 11.79 -0.24
C VAL A 92 6.66 11.44 0.00
N ALA A 93 6.18 10.32 -0.53
CA ALA A 93 4.80 9.90 -0.35
C ALA A 93 4.48 9.59 1.13
N ALA A 94 5.38 8.92 1.85
CA ALA A 94 5.25 8.66 3.29
C ALA A 94 5.19 9.97 4.09
N PHE A 95 6.12 10.87 3.81
CA PHE A 95 6.20 12.17 4.48
C PHE A 95 4.91 12.98 4.29
N VAL A 96 4.41 13.07 3.05
CA VAL A 96 3.16 13.77 2.74
C VAL A 96 1.96 13.10 3.41
N SER A 97 1.85 11.76 3.37
CA SER A 97 0.77 11.04 4.07
C SER A 97 0.78 11.34 5.57
N THR A 98 1.96 11.31 6.19
CA THR A 98 2.11 11.56 7.63
C THR A 98 1.75 13.01 7.99
N ILE A 99 2.17 14.00 7.17
CA ILE A 99 1.77 15.39 7.36
C ILE A 99 0.24 15.56 7.24
N LEU A 100 -0.39 14.94 6.26
CA LEU A 100 -1.85 14.99 6.10
C LEU A 100 -2.58 14.38 7.30
N ALA A 101 -2.11 13.23 7.79
CA ALA A 101 -2.64 12.61 8.99
C ALA A 101 -2.39 13.48 10.24
N TRP A 102 -1.23 14.13 10.33
CA TRP A 102 -0.93 15.07 11.42
C TRP A 102 -1.83 16.29 11.37
N LEU A 103 -2.04 16.91 10.19
CA LEU A 103 -2.97 18.01 10.03
C LEU A 103 -4.40 17.62 10.42
N SER A 104 -4.84 16.41 10.09
CA SER A 104 -6.16 15.94 10.50
C SER A 104 -6.30 15.78 12.02
N SER A 105 -5.20 15.51 12.75
CA SER A 105 -5.23 15.44 14.21
C SER A 105 -5.57 16.80 14.87
N PHE A 106 -5.25 17.92 14.21
CA PHE A 106 -5.63 19.24 14.70
C PHE A 106 -7.14 19.47 14.74
N LEU A 107 -7.90 18.79 13.88
CA LEU A 107 -9.36 18.86 13.89
C LEU A 107 -9.97 18.38 15.21
N SER A 108 -9.25 17.54 15.94
CA SER A 108 -9.65 17.04 17.27
C SER A 108 -9.18 17.93 18.44
N THR A 109 -8.43 19.00 18.17
CA THR A 109 -7.99 19.90 19.24
C THR A 109 -9.17 20.73 19.79
N PRO A 110 -9.22 21.00 21.11
CA PRO A 110 -10.33 21.74 21.74
C PRO A 110 -10.59 23.09 21.11
N THR A 111 -9.52 23.77 20.66
CA THR A 111 -9.61 25.10 20.03
C THR A 111 -10.36 25.05 18.71
N VAL A 112 -10.04 24.08 17.86
CA VAL A 112 -10.70 23.89 16.54
C VAL A 112 -12.11 23.36 16.73
N GLN A 113 -12.32 22.43 17.66
CA GLN A 113 -13.63 21.87 17.99
C GLN A 113 -14.60 22.98 18.48
N ALA A 114 -14.12 23.95 19.24
CA ALA A 114 -14.94 25.09 19.68
C ALA A 114 -15.40 25.99 18.50
N ALA A 115 -14.60 26.11 17.46
CA ALA A 115 -14.90 26.91 16.28
C ALA A 115 -15.79 26.18 15.26
N LEU A 116 -15.92 24.86 15.35
CA LEU A 116 -16.73 24.05 14.43
C LEU A 116 -18.23 24.09 14.77
N PRO A 117 -19.10 24.03 13.75
CA PRO A 117 -20.54 23.83 13.95
C PRO A 117 -20.83 22.57 14.76
N GLU A 118 -21.84 22.60 15.63
CA GLU A 118 -22.17 21.51 16.55
C GLU A 118 -22.40 20.16 15.86
N PHE A 119 -22.95 20.14 14.65
CA PHE A 119 -23.20 18.91 13.91
C PHE A 119 -21.92 18.24 13.35
N LEU A 120 -20.83 18.99 13.16
CA LEU A 120 -19.54 18.48 12.65
C LEU A 120 -18.63 17.98 13.76
N ARG A 121 -18.79 18.48 14.98
CA ARG A 121 -17.94 18.11 16.12
C ARG A 121 -17.85 16.60 16.35
N PRO A 122 -18.98 15.86 16.45
CA PRO A 122 -18.91 14.41 16.70
C PRO A 122 -18.33 13.62 15.53
N ILE A 123 -18.41 14.15 14.29
CA ILE A 123 -17.92 13.50 13.09
C ILE A 123 -16.40 13.66 12.94
N LEU A 124 -15.87 14.83 13.31
CA LEU A 124 -14.45 15.16 13.14
C LEU A 124 -13.62 14.93 14.41
N PHE A 125 -14.26 14.63 15.52
CA PHE A 125 -13.55 14.32 16.77
C PHE A 125 -13.04 12.88 16.76
N THR A 126 -11.77 12.68 17.13
CA THR A 126 -11.20 11.36 17.39
C THR A 126 -10.55 11.33 18.77
N GLU A 127 -10.76 10.24 19.49
CA GLU A 127 -10.10 9.96 20.77
C GLU A 127 -8.65 9.51 20.59
N THR A 128 -8.30 9.07 19.36
CA THR A 128 -6.99 8.52 19.02
C THR A 128 -6.27 9.29 17.92
N PRO A 129 -6.00 10.61 18.11
CA PRO A 129 -5.54 11.49 17.03
C PRO A 129 -4.14 11.14 16.47
N TRP A 130 -3.32 10.39 17.21
CA TRP A 130 -1.96 10.03 16.82
C TRP A 130 -1.85 8.73 16.01
N HIS A 131 -2.83 7.85 16.11
CA HIS A 131 -2.80 6.55 15.42
C HIS A 131 -2.86 6.65 13.89
N PRO A 132 -3.60 7.59 13.28
CA PRO A 132 -3.58 7.78 11.84
C PRO A 132 -2.20 8.05 11.24
N LEU A 133 -1.27 8.66 12.02
CA LEU A 133 0.09 8.93 11.57
C LEU A 133 0.87 7.65 11.26
N LEU A 134 0.69 6.62 12.07
CA LEU A 134 1.35 5.33 11.86
C LEU A 134 0.66 4.53 10.75
N ALA A 135 -0.66 4.48 10.78
CA ALA A 135 -1.44 3.67 9.87
C ALA A 135 -1.40 4.17 8.41
N CYS A 136 -1.37 5.50 8.20
CA CYS A 136 -1.44 6.09 6.85
C CYS A 136 -0.23 5.76 5.96
N ALA A 137 0.91 5.38 6.52
CA ALA A 137 2.13 5.04 5.78
C ALA A 137 2.32 3.52 5.58
N LEU A 138 1.42 2.68 6.12
CA LEU A 138 1.57 1.21 6.04
C LEU A 138 1.51 0.66 4.61
N TYR A 139 0.93 1.38 3.64
CA TYR A 139 0.96 0.97 2.23
C TYR A 139 2.38 0.90 1.63
N ILE A 140 3.37 1.47 2.32
CA ILE A 140 4.78 1.43 1.91
C ILE A 140 5.43 0.12 2.32
N VAL A 141 4.96 -0.48 3.42
CA VAL A 141 5.53 -1.74 3.92
C VAL A 141 5.24 -2.87 2.93
N PRO A 142 6.27 -3.49 2.36
CA PRO A 142 6.11 -4.55 1.38
C PRO A 142 5.74 -5.88 2.05
N GLY A 143 4.55 -5.93 2.65
CA GLY A 143 4.10 -7.07 3.45
C GLY A 143 4.06 -8.39 2.70
N VAL A 144 3.53 -8.40 1.46
CA VAL A 144 3.43 -9.62 0.65
C VAL A 144 4.81 -10.22 0.32
N PRO A 145 5.80 -9.45 -0.16
CA PRO A 145 7.15 -9.98 -0.35
C PRO A 145 7.80 -10.51 0.92
N LEU A 146 7.57 -9.85 2.07
CA LEU A 146 8.08 -10.33 3.37
C LEU A 146 7.43 -11.63 3.80
N ILE A 147 6.10 -11.77 3.68
CA ILE A 147 5.39 -13.03 3.97
C ILE A 147 5.91 -14.15 3.07
N ASN A 148 6.10 -13.88 1.78
CA ASN A 148 6.65 -14.87 0.85
C ASN A 148 8.10 -15.26 1.21
N ALA A 149 8.91 -14.30 1.67
CA ALA A 149 10.27 -14.61 2.15
C ALA A 149 10.25 -15.51 3.39
N VAL A 150 9.33 -15.25 4.32
CA VAL A 150 9.15 -16.12 5.51
C VAL A 150 8.66 -17.51 5.10
N ASN A 151 7.70 -17.61 4.18
CA ASN A 151 7.23 -18.90 3.68
C ASN A 151 8.36 -19.70 3.02
N ASP A 152 9.20 -19.06 2.19
CA ASP A 152 10.37 -19.72 1.59
C ASP A 152 11.33 -20.25 2.67
N LEU A 153 11.53 -19.48 3.76
CA LEU A 153 12.37 -19.94 4.88
C LEU A 153 11.75 -21.14 5.60
N LEU A 154 10.44 -21.13 5.82
CA LEU A 154 9.72 -22.25 6.47
C LEU A 154 9.70 -23.51 5.59
N ASP A 155 9.63 -23.33 4.26
CA ASP A 155 9.72 -24.42 3.28
C ASP A 155 11.16 -24.89 3.03
N ASN A 156 12.10 -24.49 3.89
CA ASN A 156 13.53 -24.84 3.81
C ASN A 156 14.27 -24.32 2.57
N HIS A 157 13.72 -23.33 1.88
CA HIS A 157 14.35 -22.63 0.77
C HIS A 157 15.14 -21.41 1.29
N ILE A 158 16.09 -21.65 2.20
CA ILE A 158 16.76 -20.61 3.00
C ILE A 158 17.40 -19.53 2.13
N ASN A 159 18.16 -19.91 1.09
CA ASN A 159 18.83 -18.94 0.22
C ASN A 159 17.83 -18.03 -0.51
N THR A 160 16.75 -18.62 -1.04
CA THR A 160 15.70 -17.85 -1.75
C THR A 160 14.97 -16.90 -0.80
N GLY A 161 14.62 -17.39 0.39
CA GLY A 161 13.95 -16.59 1.41
C GLY A 161 14.81 -15.42 1.90
N LEU A 162 16.10 -15.65 2.16
CA LEU A 162 17.03 -14.59 2.57
C LEU A 162 17.23 -13.54 1.46
N VAL A 163 17.48 -13.96 0.22
CA VAL A 163 17.64 -13.03 -0.90
C VAL A 163 16.37 -12.21 -1.11
N ARG A 164 15.19 -12.84 -1.02
CA ARG A 164 13.91 -12.13 -1.13
C ARG A 164 13.70 -11.14 0.00
N ALA A 165 13.99 -11.53 1.25
CA ALA A 165 13.90 -10.65 2.41
C ALA A 165 14.84 -9.43 2.26
N MET A 166 16.09 -9.65 1.88
CA MET A 166 17.06 -8.58 1.67
C MET A 166 16.63 -7.63 0.56
N ASN A 167 16.20 -8.14 -0.59
CA ASN A 167 15.71 -7.33 -1.71
C ASN A 167 14.43 -6.56 -1.39
N THR A 168 13.70 -6.98 -0.37
CA THR A 168 12.46 -6.34 0.05
C THR A 168 12.72 -5.21 1.06
N LEU A 169 13.77 -5.35 1.87
CA LEU A 169 14.16 -4.38 2.91
C LEU A 169 15.12 -3.30 2.41
N LEU A 170 15.82 -3.56 1.30
CA LEU A 170 16.73 -2.60 0.63
C LEU A 170 15.98 -1.77 -0.41
#